data_a077cbb6aa5a12dcd2b3ea7dca2a94e5
#
_entry.id   a077cbb6aa5a12dcd2b3ea7dca2a94e5
#
_cell.length_a   1.000
_cell.length_b   1.000
_cell.length_c   1.000
_cell.angle_alpha   90.00
_cell.angle_beta   90.00
_cell.angle_gamma   90.00
#
_symmetry.space_group_name_H-M   'P 1'
#
loop_
_entity.id
_entity.type
_entity.pdbx_description
1 polymer ?
#
loop_
_entity_poly.entity_id
_entity_poly.type
_entity_poly.pdbx_seq_one_letter_code
_entity_poly.pdbx_strand_id
1 'polypeptide(L)'
;MALRLLVDECLSPVLVSVGHQHGFEAHHVVHMGWESRKDSFLRARLIAGDFTLVTNNWRDFRPMLEQSGLHAGAIILPNVPRDDQIRLFDLALRAALRLSNPPDLVNTVLEVDVDGSVRAYDLPEEES
;
A
#
# COMPACT_ATOMS: atom_id res chain seq x y z
N MET A 1 8.42 8.35 -11.22
CA MET A 1 7.03 8.06 -11.63
C MET A 1 6.13 8.10 -10.42
N ALA A 2 4.89 8.53 -10.59
CA ALA A 2 3.93 8.54 -9.51
C ALA A 2 3.59 7.11 -9.08
N LEU A 3 3.17 6.95 -7.81
CA LEU A 3 2.75 5.66 -7.29
C LEU A 3 1.49 5.17 -8.00
N ARG A 4 1.39 3.87 -8.21
CA ARG A 4 0.17 3.18 -8.63
C ARG A 4 -0.34 2.39 -7.44
N LEU A 5 -1.42 2.85 -6.83
CA LEU A 5 -1.93 2.29 -5.58
C LEU A 5 -3.01 1.24 -5.86
N LEU A 6 -2.90 0.09 -5.21
CA LEU A 6 -3.94 -0.93 -5.21
C LEU A 6 -4.42 -1.13 -3.78
N VAL A 7 -5.65 -0.70 -3.52
CA VAL A 7 -6.28 -0.78 -2.19
C VAL A 7 -6.95 -2.13 -2.03
N ASP A 8 -6.56 -2.86 -0.99
CA ASP A 8 -7.07 -4.19 -0.69
C ASP A 8 -8.56 -4.17 -0.31
N GLU A 9 -9.25 -5.30 -0.52
CA GLU A 9 -10.69 -5.40 -0.26
C GLU A 9 -11.08 -5.19 1.21
N CYS A 10 -10.14 -5.40 2.14
CA CYS A 10 -10.38 -5.18 3.58
C CYS A 10 -10.47 -3.69 3.96
N LEU A 11 -10.10 -2.79 3.06
CA LEU A 11 -10.14 -1.34 3.29
C LEU A 11 -11.26 -0.68 2.50
N SER A 12 -11.65 0.52 2.91
CA SER A 12 -12.71 1.26 2.25
C SER A 12 -12.33 1.70 0.84
N PRO A 13 -13.22 1.53 -0.16
CA PRO A 13 -12.98 2.05 -1.51
C PRO A 13 -12.80 3.58 -1.58
N VAL A 14 -13.23 4.32 -0.57
CA VAL A 14 -13.05 5.78 -0.53
C VAL A 14 -11.57 6.18 -0.54
N LEU A 15 -10.67 5.28 -0.14
CA LEU A 15 -9.24 5.55 -0.17
C LEU A 15 -8.72 5.81 -1.59
N VAL A 16 -9.41 5.31 -2.62
CA VAL A 16 -9.08 5.61 -4.02
C VAL A 16 -9.17 7.12 -4.26
N SER A 17 -10.22 7.77 -3.75
CA SER A 17 -10.37 9.22 -3.88
C SER A 17 -9.25 9.98 -3.17
N VAL A 18 -8.82 9.49 -2.00
CA VAL A 18 -7.69 10.09 -1.27
C VAL A 18 -6.41 10.02 -2.12
N GLY A 19 -6.15 8.87 -2.72
CA GLY A 19 -5.00 8.70 -3.62
C GLY A 19 -5.06 9.69 -4.79
N HIS A 20 -6.22 9.82 -5.42
CA HIS A 20 -6.42 10.76 -6.53
C HIS A 20 -6.20 12.22 -6.12
N GLN A 21 -6.61 12.59 -4.89
CA GLN A 21 -6.40 13.95 -4.37
C GLN A 21 -4.91 14.30 -4.27
N HIS A 22 -4.07 13.30 -4.06
CA HIS A 22 -2.62 13.48 -4.03
C HIS A 22 -1.96 13.34 -5.41
N GLY A 23 -2.75 13.14 -6.47
CA GLY A 23 -2.26 13.05 -7.84
C GLY A 23 -1.78 11.66 -8.23
N PHE A 24 -2.12 10.62 -7.48
CA PHE A 24 -1.68 9.25 -7.78
C PHE A 24 -2.77 8.46 -8.51
N GLU A 25 -2.35 7.50 -9.33
CA GLU A 25 -3.25 6.46 -9.85
C GLU A 25 -3.62 5.55 -8.67
N ALA A 26 -4.89 5.26 -8.49
CA ALA A 26 -5.37 4.42 -7.40
C ALA A 26 -6.55 3.58 -7.84
N HIS A 27 -6.56 2.32 -7.42
CA HIS A 27 -7.60 1.35 -7.72
C HIS A 27 -7.94 0.56 -6.46
N HIS A 28 -9.15 0.03 -6.40
CA HIS A 28 -9.58 -0.87 -5.32
C HIS A 28 -9.79 -2.27 -5.88
N VAL A 29 -9.38 -3.28 -5.13
CA VAL A 29 -9.47 -4.68 -5.55
C VAL A 29 -10.88 -5.06 -6.01
N VAL A 30 -11.93 -4.58 -5.30
CA VAL A 30 -13.32 -4.86 -5.67
C VAL A 30 -13.69 -4.23 -7.02
N HIS A 31 -13.24 -2.99 -7.27
CA HIS A 31 -13.53 -2.31 -8.54
C HIS A 31 -12.79 -2.94 -9.72
N MET A 32 -11.70 -3.64 -9.46
CA MET A 32 -10.97 -4.38 -10.49
C MET A 32 -11.57 -5.76 -10.76
N GLY A 33 -12.57 -6.18 -9.98
CA GLY A 33 -13.14 -7.51 -10.08
C GLY A 33 -12.24 -8.60 -9.49
N TRP A 34 -11.32 -8.25 -8.60
CA TRP A 34 -10.34 -9.17 -8.03
C TRP A 34 -10.63 -9.57 -6.59
N GLU A 35 -11.80 -9.23 -6.08
CA GLU A 35 -12.19 -9.58 -4.70
C GLU A 35 -12.29 -11.11 -4.53
N SER A 36 -11.99 -11.56 -3.32
CA SER A 36 -12.07 -12.99 -2.94
C SER A 36 -11.18 -13.91 -3.77
N ARG A 37 -10.16 -13.37 -4.41
CA ARG A 37 -9.17 -14.16 -5.14
C ARG A 37 -8.08 -14.67 -4.21
N LYS A 38 -7.40 -15.72 -4.63
CA LYS A 38 -6.25 -16.27 -3.90
C LYS A 38 -5.10 -15.27 -3.87
N ASP A 39 -4.28 -15.33 -2.83
CA ASP A 39 -3.12 -14.45 -2.69
C ASP A 39 -2.18 -14.53 -3.89
N SER A 40 -2.01 -15.73 -4.48
CA SER A 40 -1.19 -15.91 -5.68
C SER A 40 -1.69 -15.09 -6.86
N PHE A 41 -3.02 -14.95 -7.01
CA PHE A 41 -3.61 -14.13 -8.06
C PHE A 41 -3.27 -12.64 -7.83
N LEU A 42 -3.48 -12.15 -6.62
CA LEU A 42 -3.18 -10.75 -6.27
C LEU A 42 -1.68 -10.45 -6.41
N ARG A 43 -0.83 -11.38 -5.96
CA ARG A 43 0.62 -11.25 -6.11
C ARG A 43 1.01 -11.03 -7.58
N ALA A 44 0.48 -11.87 -8.48
CA ALA A 44 0.79 -11.76 -9.90
C ALA A 44 0.36 -10.38 -10.45
N ARG A 45 -0.80 -9.88 -10.02
CA ARG A 45 -1.30 -8.58 -10.46
C ARG A 45 -0.48 -7.42 -9.89
N LEU A 46 -0.10 -7.49 -8.62
CA LEU A 46 0.75 -6.48 -7.99
C LEU A 46 2.08 -6.35 -8.72
N ILE A 47 2.72 -7.47 -9.01
CA ILE A 47 4.04 -7.48 -9.65
C ILE A 47 3.93 -7.04 -11.11
N ALA A 48 3.00 -7.60 -11.87
CA ALA A 48 2.84 -7.29 -13.28
C ALA A 48 2.44 -5.84 -13.52
N GLY A 49 1.68 -5.24 -12.58
CA GLY A 49 1.21 -3.87 -12.70
C GLY A 49 2.07 -2.83 -11.99
N ASP A 50 3.13 -3.25 -11.30
CA ASP A 50 3.95 -2.37 -10.44
C ASP A 50 3.09 -1.60 -9.44
N PHE A 51 2.12 -2.27 -8.83
CA PHE A 51 1.22 -1.65 -7.86
C PHE A 51 1.85 -1.61 -6.46
N THR A 52 1.71 -0.45 -5.80
CA THR A 52 1.97 -0.33 -4.37
C THR A 52 0.73 -0.82 -3.63
N LEU A 53 0.87 -1.85 -2.81
CA LEU A 53 -0.24 -2.43 -2.05
C LEU A 53 -0.62 -1.53 -0.88
N VAL A 54 -1.91 -1.31 -0.68
CA VAL A 54 -2.44 -0.63 0.52
C VAL A 54 -3.35 -1.62 1.24
N THR A 55 -3.00 -2.01 2.46
CA THR A 55 -3.74 -3.05 3.20
C THR A 55 -3.66 -2.82 4.71
N ASN A 56 -4.60 -3.41 5.45
CA ASN A 56 -4.51 -3.58 6.91
C ASN A 56 -4.24 -5.04 7.31
N ASN A 57 -3.99 -5.90 6.34
CA ASN A 57 -3.76 -7.34 6.55
C ASN A 57 -2.29 -7.68 6.25
N TRP A 58 -1.36 -7.00 6.94
CA TRP A 58 0.06 -7.12 6.66
C TRP A 58 0.60 -8.52 6.91
N ARG A 59 0.05 -9.18 7.91
CA ARG A 59 0.46 -10.55 8.29
C ARG A 59 0.40 -11.51 7.10
N ASP A 60 -0.65 -11.41 6.27
CA ASP A 60 -0.84 -12.31 5.15
C ASP A 60 -0.03 -11.90 3.92
N PHE A 61 0.20 -10.61 3.72
CA PHE A 61 0.88 -10.11 2.52
C PHE A 61 2.39 -9.99 2.68
N ARG A 62 2.91 -9.81 3.89
CA ARG A 62 4.34 -9.62 4.12
C ARG A 62 5.20 -10.76 3.55
N PRO A 63 4.89 -12.06 3.82
CA PRO A 63 5.71 -13.14 3.25
C PRO A 63 5.74 -13.12 1.73
N MET A 64 4.63 -12.77 1.10
CA MET A 64 4.52 -12.69 -0.35
C MET A 64 5.48 -11.65 -0.92
N LEU A 65 5.52 -10.45 -0.33
CA LEU A 65 6.40 -9.38 -0.79
C LEU A 65 7.87 -9.69 -0.49
N GLU A 66 8.18 -10.28 0.67
CA GLU A 66 9.55 -10.69 1.01
C GLU A 66 10.11 -11.67 -0.02
N GLN A 67 9.29 -12.58 -0.53
CA GLN A 67 9.70 -13.59 -1.50
C GLN A 67 9.75 -13.08 -2.93
N SER A 68 9.15 -11.93 -3.19
CA SER A 68 9.06 -11.38 -4.55
C SER A 68 10.36 -10.78 -5.06
N GLY A 69 11.30 -10.47 -4.17
CA GLY A 69 12.52 -9.76 -4.53
C GLY A 69 12.23 -8.29 -4.79
N LEU A 70 12.02 -7.93 -6.05
CA LEU A 70 11.68 -6.55 -6.41
C LEU A 70 10.16 -6.36 -6.39
N HIS A 71 9.70 -5.33 -5.67
CA HIS A 71 8.28 -4.96 -5.64
C HIS A 71 8.12 -3.45 -5.49
N ALA A 72 6.92 -2.95 -5.77
CA ALA A 72 6.61 -1.52 -5.75
C ALA A 72 6.25 -0.99 -4.36
N GLY A 73 6.44 -1.79 -3.32
CA GLY A 73 6.24 -1.37 -1.95
C GLY A 73 4.83 -1.59 -1.42
N ALA A 74 4.63 -1.19 -0.17
CA ALA A 74 3.35 -1.33 0.50
C ALA A 74 3.13 -0.20 1.51
N ILE A 75 1.86 0.15 1.71
CA ILE A 75 1.41 1.06 2.75
C ILE A 75 0.49 0.25 3.66
N ILE A 76 0.83 0.17 4.94
CA ILE A 76 0.13 -0.66 5.91
C ILE A 76 -0.62 0.24 6.88
N LEU A 77 -1.94 0.08 6.94
CA LEU A 77 -2.79 0.79 7.87
C LEU A 77 -3.18 -0.13 9.03
N PRO A 78 -3.43 0.42 10.22
CA PRO A 78 -3.99 -0.38 11.30
C PRO A 78 -5.46 -0.73 11.01
N ASN A 79 -6.01 -1.69 11.74
CA ASN A 79 -7.41 -2.08 11.60
C ASN A 79 -8.30 -1.08 12.35
N VAL A 80 -8.79 -0.08 11.64
CA VAL A 80 -9.55 1.05 12.20
C VAL A 80 -10.79 1.34 11.35
N PRO A 81 -11.77 2.09 11.90
CA PRO A 81 -12.95 2.49 11.13
C PRO A 81 -12.59 3.38 9.93
N ARG A 82 -13.54 3.50 9.02
CA ARG A 82 -13.38 4.21 7.75
C ARG A 82 -12.79 5.61 7.88
N ASP A 83 -13.29 6.43 8.79
CA ASP A 83 -12.82 7.82 8.94
C ASP A 83 -11.36 7.87 9.36
N ASP A 84 -10.94 6.94 10.23
CA ASP A 84 -9.55 6.83 10.62
C ASP A 84 -8.68 6.28 9.48
N GLN A 85 -9.21 5.36 8.65
CA GLN A 85 -8.52 4.92 7.45
C GLN A 85 -8.18 6.11 6.55
N ILE A 86 -9.15 6.99 6.32
CA ILE A 86 -8.97 8.18 5.47
C ILE A 86 -7.85 9.06 6.02
N ARG A 87 -7.91 9.38 7.30
CA ARG A 87 -6.93 10.23 7.98
C ARG A 87 -5.53 9.63 7.94
N LEU A 88 -5.42 8.36 8.27
CA LEU A 88 -4.12 7.68 8.34
C LEU A 88 -3.52 7.46 6.96
N PHE A 89 -4.34 7.16 5.97
CA PHE A 89 -3.86 7.01 4.60
C PHE A 89 -3.35 8.35 4.03
N ASP A 90 -4.05 9.44 4.31
CA ASP A 90 -3.58 10.78 3.94
C ASP A 90 -2.20 11.07 4.54
N LEU A 91 -2.01 10.74 5.82
CA LEU A 91 -0.71 10.91 6.47
C LEU A 91 0.38 10.06 5.81
N ALA A 92 0.05 8.81 5.43
CA ALA A 92 1.00 7.94 4.74
C ALA A 92 1.44 8.52 3.41
N LEU A 93 0.51 9.05 2.61
CA LEU A 93 0.82 9.65 1.31
C LEU A 93 1.67 10.91 1.46
N ARG A 94 1.40 11.73 2.47
CA ARG A 94 2.23 12.89 2.79
C ARG A 94 3.64 12.46 3.19
N ALA A 95 3.78 11.38 3.95
CA ALA A 95 5.09 10.84 4.32
C ALA A 95 5.84 10.34 3.08
N ALA A 96 5.17 9.66 2.16
CA ALA A 96 5.78 9.20 0.92
C ALA A 96 6.34 10.36 0.10
N LEU A 97 5.60 11.47 0.01
CA LEU A 97 6.02 12.66 -0.71
C LEU A 97 7.23 13.34 -0.05
N ARG A 98 7.36 13.24 1.28
CA ARG A 98 8.53 13.78 1.99
C ARG A 98 9.77 12.92 1.80
N LEU A 99 9.62 11.61 1.62
CA LEU A 99 10.75 10.71 1.38
C LEU A 99 11.36 10.92 0.00
N SER A 100 10.52 11.16 -0.98
CA SER A 100 10.96 11.29 -2.37
C SER A 100 9.86 12.01 -3.17
N ASN A 101 10.24 12.87 -4.10
CA ASN A 101 9.30 13.57 -4.98
C ASN A 101 9.86 13.57 -6.42
N PRO A 102 9.26 12.79 -7.36
CA PRO A 102 8.06 11.95 -7.16
C PRO A 102 8.33 10.78 -6.20
N PRO A 103 7.32 10.33 -5.47
CA PRO A 103 7.51 9.26 -4.50
C PRO A 103 7.83 7.92 -5.16
N ASP A 104 8.72 7.18 -4.52
CA ASP A 104 9.17 5.87 -4.96
C ASP A 104 9.24 4.95 -3.74
N LEU A 105 8.43 3.91 -3.72
CA LEU A 105 8.38 2.95 -2.62
C LEU A 105 8.91 1.58 -3.04
N VAL A 106 9.77 1.51 -4.06
CA VAL A 106 10.39 0.25 -4.47
C VAL A 106 11.08 -0.39 -3.25
N ASN A 107 10.70 -1.63 -2.95
CA ASN A 107 11.19 -2.43 -1.82
C ASN A 107 11.10 -1.70 -0.47
N THR A 108 10.13 -0.82 -0.32
CA THR A 108 9.93 -0.01 0.88
C THR A 108 8.52 -0.20 1.42
N VAL A 109 8.38 -0.24 2.74
CA VAL A 109 7.09 -0.32 3.42
C VAL A 109 6.90 0.93 4.27
N LEU A 110 5.72 1.54 4.16
CA LEU A 110 5.26 2.58 5.10
C LEU A 110 4.20 1.95 6.00
N GLU A 111 4.46 1.91 7.29
CA GLU A 111 3.54 1.35 8.27
C GLU A 111 3.04 2.45 9.19
N VAL A 112 1.72 2.60 9.27
CA VAL A 112 1.07 3.68 10.01
C VAL A 112 0.46 3.13 11.28
N ASP A 113 0.76 3.76 12.43
CA ASP A 113 0.15 3.44 13.70
C ASP A 113 -1.12 4.24 13.94
N VAL A 114 -1.92 3.80 14.92
CA VAL A 114 -3.20 4.45 15.25
C VAL A 114 -3.03 5.90 15.69
N ASP A 115 -1.86 6.25 16.24
CA ASP A 115 -1.54 7.62 16.65
C ASP A 115 -1.12 8.53 15.48
N GLY A 116 -1.04 8.00 14.27
CA GLY A 116 -0.66 8.73 13.07
C GLY A 116 0.83 8.73 12.78
N SER A 117 1.65 8.08 13.61
CA SER A 117 3.08 7.95 13.31
C SER A 117 3.30 7.01 12.13
N VAL A 118 4.29 7.32 11.29
CA VAL A 118 4.59 6.55 10.09
C VAL A 118 6.05 6.07 10.17
N ARG A 119 6.25 4.75 10.02
CA ARG A 119 7.57 4.15 9.92
C ARG A 119 7.83 3.72 8.48
N ALA A 120 9.03 3.99 7.99
CA ALA A 120 9.47 3.50 6.68
C ALA A 120 10.61 2.51 6.90
N TYR A 121 10.54 1.35 6.23
CA TYR A 121 11.61 0.36 6.31
C TYR A 121 11.70 -0.43 5.01
N ASP A 122 12.88 -1.03 4.79
CA ASP A 122 13.12 -1.84 3.61
C ASP A 122 12.51 -3.23 3.75
N LEU A 123 12.03 -3.79 2.63
CA LEU A 123 11.51 -5.15 2.59
C LEU A 123 11.91 -5.78 1.25
N PRO A 124 12.71 -6.88 1.22
CA PRO A 124 13.28 -7.53 2.40
C PRO A 124 14.31 -6.65 3.12
N GLU A 125 14.45 -6.87 4.43
CA GLU A 125 15.43 -6.12 5.22
C GLU A 125 16.83 -6.45 4.73
N GLU A 126 17.69 -5.42 4.64
CA GLU A 126 19.09 -5.64 4.31
C GLU A 126 19.79 -6.26 5.52
N GLU A 127 20.47 -7.38 5.29
CA GLU A 127 21.36 -7.95 6.30
C GLU A 127 22.63 -7.10 6.33
N SER A 128 22.90 -6.52 7.50
CA SER A 128 24.10 -5.74 7.73
C SER A 128 25.31 -6.64 7.93
#